data_a298f256fc4cf81f93a6b9301b3a2fd7
#
_entry.id   a298f256fc4cf81f93a6b9301b3a2fd7
#
_cell.length_a   1.000
_cell.length_b   1.000
_cell.length_c   1.000
_cell.angle_alpha   90.00
_cell.angle_beta   90.00
_cell.angle_gamma   90.00
#
_symmetry.space_group_name_H-M   'P 1'
#
loop_
_entity.id
_entity.type
_entity.pdbx_description
1 polymer ?
#
loop_
_entity_poly.entity_id
_entity_poly.type
_entity_poly.pdbx_seq_one_letter_code
_entity_poly.pdbx_strand_id
1 'polypeptide(L)'
;MTLGEKQELFTELLARLIAWAYARGYRIRIGEVYRPPETAAAMAASGKGIKNSLHILKLAADLHLFKDGVFLVDSEAHRPLGEFWKSLHAEARWGGDFTRRDGNHYSITHNGVA
;
A
#
# COMPACT_ATOMS: atom_id res chain seq x y z
N MET A 1 -0.35 14.15 -15.50
CA MET A 1 -1.17 12.95 -15.32
C MET A 1 -2.39 13.33 -14.49
N THR A 2 -3.58 13.02 -14.98
CA THR A 2 -4.81 13.24 -14.22
C THR A 2 -4.89 12.28 -13.03
N LEU A 3 -5.77 12.56 -12.06
CA LEU A 3 -6.00 11.63 -10.94
C LEU A 3 -6.45 10.26 -11.45
N GLY A 4 -7.37 10.21 -12.43
CA GLY A 4 -7.82 8.94 -13.01
C GLY A 4 -6.68 8.15 -13.65
N GLU A 5 -5.83 8.81 -14.41
CA GLU A 5 -4.64 8.18 -15.00
C GLU A 5 -3.69 7.65 -13.92
N LYS A 6 -3.55 8.39 -12.83
CA LYS A 6 -2.71 7.97 -11.70
C LYS A 6 -3.31 6.75 -10.98
N GLN A 7 -4.63 6.70 -10.83
CA GLN A 7 -5.33 5.53 -10.30
C GLN A 7 -5.13 4.30 -11.19
N GLU A 8 -5.16 4.48 -12.51
CA GLU A 8 -4.90 3.40 -13.47
C GLU A 8 -3.46 2.91 -13.38
N LEU A 9 -2.51 3.83 -13.26
CA LEU A 9 -1.10 3.48 -13.02
C LEU A 9 -0.95 2.68 -11.73
N PHE A 10 -1.54 3.13 -10.64
CA PHE A 10 -1.50 2.42 -9.37
C PHE A 10 -2.03 0.99 -9.51
N THR A 11 -3.15 0.82 -10.19
CA THR A 11 -3.76 -0.50 -10.44
C THR A 11 -2.80 -1.41 -11.22
N GLU A 12 -2.16 -0.89 -12.26
CA GLU A 12 -1.19 -1.65 -13.04
C GLU A 12 0.00 -2.09 -12.18
N LEU A 13 0.56 -1.18 -11.38
CA LEU A 13 1.67 -1.48 -10.50
C LEU A 13 1.28 -2.51 -9.44
N LEU A 14 0.09 -2.38 -8.87
CA LEU A 14 -0.43 -3.32 -7.88
C LEU A 14 -0.57 -4.73 -8.47
N ALA A 15 -1.08 -4.82 -9.70
CA ALA A 15 -1.19 -6.10 -10.41
C ALA A 15 0.19 -6.77 -10.57
N ARG A 16 1.23 -5.97 -10.90
CA ARG A 16 2.61 -6.48 -11.03
C ARG A 16 3.15 -6.96 -9.70
N LEU A 17 2.91 -6.23 -8.62
CA LEU A 17 3.36 -6.60 -7.28
C LEU A 17 2.74 -7.93 -6.85
N ILE A 18 1.43 -8.08 -7.04
CA ILE A 18 0.70 -9.29 -6.66
C ILE A 18 1.23 -10.49 -7.46
N ALA A 19 1.38 -10.35 -8.77
CA ALA A 19 1.91 -11.42 -9.61
C ALA A 19 3.33 -11.83 -9.20
N TRP A 20 4.19 -10.84 -8.91
CA TRP A 20 5.54 -11.07 -8.44
C TRP A 20 5.56 -11.86 -7.13
N ALA A 21 4.71 -11.47 -6.18
CA ALA A 21 4.62 -12.13 -4.88
C ALA A 21 4.17 -13.59 -5.03
N TYR A 22 3.12 -13.83 -5.82
CA TYR A 22 2.60 -15.18 -6.05
C TYR A 22 3.63 -16.09 -6.72
N ALA A 23 4.43 -15.55 -7.67
CA ALA A 23 5.50 -16.29 -8.31
C ALA A 23 6.59 -16.75 -7.31
N ARG A 24 6.69 -16.09 -6.16
CA ARG A 24 7.67 -16.41 -5.11
C ARG A 24 7.07 -17.17 -3.93
N GLY A 25 5.87 -17.68 -4.08
CA GLY A 25 5.22 -18.51 -3.07
C GLY A 25 4.46 -17.75 -1.99
N TYR A 26 4.38 -16.43 -2.08
CA TYR A 26 3.52 -15.66 -1.19
C TYR A 26 2.06 -15.80 -1.60
N ARG A 27 1.17 -15.51 -0.63
CA ARG A 27 -0.27 -15.37 -0.87
C ARG A 27 -0.72 -14.08 -0.22
N ILE A 28 -1.72 -13.43 -0.80
CA ILE A 28 -2.16 -12.10 -0.36
C ILE A 28 -3.66 -12.12 -0.16
N ARG A 29 -4.10 -11.52 0.95
CA ARG A 29 -5.49 -11.14 1.18
C ARG A 29 -5.55 -9.64 1.12
N ILE A 30 -6.43 -9.09 0.27
CA ILE A 30 -6.55 -7.64 0.10
C ILE A 30 -7.14 -7.03 1.37
N GLY A 31 -6.45 -6.05 1.91
CA GLY A 31 -6.95 -5.22 2.99
C GLY A 31 -7.66 -3.98 2.46
N GLU A 32 -7.42 -2.84 3.07
CA GLU A 32 -8.06 -1.60 2.66
C GLU A 32 -7.42 -1.04 1.38
N VAL A 33 -8.24 -0.70 0.38
CA VAL A 33 -7.81 0.04 -0.82
C VAL A 33 -8.45 1.42 -0.80
N TYR A 34 -9.78 1.50 -0.72
CA TYR A 34 -10.50 2.77 -0.64
C TYR A 34 -10.96 3.04 0.80
N ARG A 35 -10.80 4.29 1.21
CA ARG A 35 -11.26 4.79 2.51
C ARG A 35 -12.14 6.01 2.28
N PRO A 36 -13.42 5.98 2.69
CA PRO A 36 -14.28 7.17 2.61
C PRO A 36 -13.67 8.35 3.40
N PRO A 37 -13.86 9.59 2.92
CA PRO A 37 -13.31 10.76 3.61
C PRO A 37 -13.74 10.88 5.08
N GLU A 38 -14.98 10.53 5.39
CA GLU A 38 -15.51 10.56 6.75
C GLU A 38 -14.77 9.57 7.67
N THR A 39 -14.48 8.39 7.16
CA THR A 39 -13.70 7.37 7.89
C THR A 39 -12.27 7.84 8.13
N ALA A 40 -11.64 8.46 7.12
CA ALA A 40 -10.30 9.00 7.25
C ALA A 40 -10.24 10.11 8.31
N ALA A 41 -11.23 11.00 8.34
CA ALA A 41 -11.33 12.07 9.33
C ALA A 41 -11.50 11.49 10.74
N ALA A 42 -12.36 10.49 10.92
CA ALA A 42 -12.58 9.84 12.21
C ALA A 42 -11.32 9.11 12.70
N MET A 43 -10.62 8.41 11.81
CA MET A 43 -9.36 7.72 12.14
C MET A 43 -8.27 8.72 12.54
N ALA A 44 -8.15 9.84 11.82
CA ALA A 44 -7.18 10.89 12.16
C ALA A 44 -7.48 11.48 13.53
N ALA A 45 -8.75 11.75 13.84
CA ALA A 45 -9.18 12.28 15.12
C ALA A 45 -8.87 11.33 16.28
N SER A 46 -8.90 10.00 16.05
CA SER A 46 -8.58 8.99 17.06
C SER A 46 -7.10 8.57 17.05
N GLY A 47 -6.24 9.20 16.23
CA GLY A 47 -4.82 8.89 16.13
C GLY A 47 -4.50 7.65 15.32
N LYS A 48 -5.46 7.08 14.57
CA LYS A 48 -5.30 5.83 13.83
C LYS A 48 -4.92 6.01 12.36
N GLY A 49 -4.82 7.23 11.87
CA GLY A 49 -4.49 7.51 10.48
C GLY A 49 -4.38 9.00 10.21
N ILE A 50 -4.30 9.38 8.94
CA ILE A 50 -4.21 10.78 8.51
C ILE A 50 -5.45 11.17 7.70
N LYS A 51 -5.87 12.44 7.83
CA LYS A 51 -7.07 12.95 7.18
C LYS A 51 -6.96 12.95 5.65
N ASN A 52 -5.76 13.22 5.12
CA ASN A 52 -5.48 13.26 3.68
C ASN A 52 -4.83 11.96 3.17
N SER A 53 -5.21 10.81 3.75
CA SER A 53 -4.71 9.50 3.36
C SER A 53 -4.91 9.24 1.85
N LEU A 54 -3.92 8.62 1.21
CA LEU A 54 -4.00 8.21 -0.19
C LEU A 54 -5.04 7.11 -0.44
N HIS A 55 -5.49 6.41 0.59
CA HIS A 55 -6.61 5.47 0.48
C HIS A 55 -7.90 6.18 0.02
N ILE A 56 -8.09 7.45 0.37
CA ILE A 56 -9.24 8.24 -0.08
C ILE A 56 -9.23 8.39 -1.61
N LEU A 57 -8.05 8.45 -2.20
CA LEU A 57 -7.86 8.67 -3.63
C LEU A 57 -7.64 7.37 -4.41
N LYS A 58 -7.72 6.22 -3.75
CA LYS A 58 -7.42 4.89 -4.35
C LYS A 58 -6.00 4.83 -4.90
N LEU A 59 -5.06 5.46 -4.20
CA LEU A 59 -3.62 5.47 -4.53
C LEU A 59 -2.79 4.74 -3.49
N ALA A 60 -3.43 3.96 -2.63
CA ALA A 60 -2.80 3.13 -1.61
C ALA A 60 -3.57 1.84 -1.41
N ALA A 61 -2.85 0.79 -1.04
CA ALA A 61 -3.44 -0.50 -0.69
C ALA A 61 -2.72 -1.09 0.51
N ASP A 62 -3.49 -1.67 1.42
CA ASP A 62 -2.97 -2.51 2.49
C ASP A 62 -3.10 -3.96 2.09
N LEU A 63 -2.01 -4.71 2.15
CA LEU A 63 -1.98 -6.12 1.75
C LEU A 63 -1.62 -6.99 2.96
N HIS A 64 -2.45 -8.01 3.21
CA HIS A 64 -2.14 -9.01 4.23
C HIS A 64 -1.35 -10.13 3.60
N LEU A 65 -0.11 -10.31 4.04
CA LEU A 65 0.86 -11.21 3.44
C LEU A 65 0.90 -12.55 4.16
N PHE A 66 0.85 -13.63 3.40
CA PHE A 66 0.93 -14.99 3.91
C PHE A 66 2.00 -15.77 3.16
N LYS A 67 2.62 -16.72 3.86
CA LYS A 67 3.51 -17.70 3.23
C LYS A 67 3.39 -19.02 3.97
N ASP A 68 3.19 -20.11 3.21
CA ASP A 68 3.02 -21.47 3.76
C ASP A 68 1.92 -21.51 4.84
N GLY A 69 0.83 -20.77 4.62
CA GLY A 69 -0.29 -20.71 5.54
C GLY A 69 -0.08 -19.82 6.76
N VAL A 70 1.07 -19.16 6.88
CA VAL A 70 1.40 -18.32 8.03
C VAL A 70 1.20 -16.83 7.68
N PHE A 71 0.47 -16.11 8.54
CA PHE A 71 0.30 -14.67 8.41
C PHE A 71 1.58 -13.96 8.84
N LEU A 72 2.17 -13.20 7.92
CA LEU A 72 3.40 -12.44 8.14
C LEU A 72 3.04 -11.03 8.62
N VAL A 73 3.04 -10.82 9.93
CA VAL A 73 2.55 -9.58 10.57
C VAL A 73 3.56 -8.44 10.50
N ASP A 74 4.85 -8.75 10.67
CA ASP A 74 5.89 -7.74 10.84
C ASP A 74 6.14 -6.93 9.57
N SER A 75 6.42 -5.64 9.72
CA SER A 75 6.80 -4.78 8.60
C SER A 75 8.00 -5.35 7.83
N GLU A 76 9.01 -5.88 8.52
CA GLU A 76 10.18 -6.46 7.86
C GLU A 76 9.85 -7.66 6.99
N ALA A 77 8.81 -8.42 7.32
CA ALA A 77 8.37 -9.55 6.49
C ALA A 77 7.90 -9.11 5.11
N HIS A 78 7.44 -7.87 4.99
CA HIS A 78 7.02 -7.27 3.72
C HIS A 78 8.19 -6.69 2.91
N ARG A 79 9.41 -6.63 3.44
CA ARG A 79 10.54 -5.98 2.77
C ARG A 79 10.78 -6.48 1.34
N PRO A 80 10.75 -7.78 1.04
CA PRO A 80 10.92 -8.22 -0.35
C PRO A 80 9.91 -7.59 -1.30
N LEU A 81 8.63 -7.52 -0.89
CA LEU A 81 7.57 -6.88 -1.65
C LEU A 81 7.78 -5.36 -1.71
N GLY A 82 8.16 -4.75 -0.59
CA GLY A 82 8.41 -3.32 -0.51
C GLY A 82 9.52 -2.87 -1.44
N GLU A 83 10.63 -3.60 -1.49
CA GLU A 83 11.75 -3.30 -2.38
C GLU A 83 11.36 -3.47 -3.85
N PHE A 84 10.62 -4.54 -4.17
CA PHE A 84 10.11 -4.73 -5.53
C PHE A 84 9.17 -3.59 -5.93
N TRP A 85 8.23 -3.24 -5.05
CA TRP A 85 7.28 -2.15 -5.28
C TRP A 85 7.99 -0.84 -5.61
N LYS A 86 8.99 -0.46 -4.80
CA LYS A 86 9.77 0.76 -5.02
C LYS A 86 10.52 0.75 -6.35
N SER A 87 10.88 -0.42 -6.85
CA SER A 87 11.58 -0.55 -8.13
C SER A 87 10.69 -0.31 -9.35
N LEU A 88 9.37 -0.38 -9.18
CA LEU A 88 8.42 -0.32 -10.29
C LEU A 88 8.20 1.10 -10.81
N HIS A 89 8.34 2.11 -9.96
CA HIS A 89 8.07 3.50 -10.34
C HIS A 89 8.74 4.47 -9.37
N ALA A 90 9.14 5.63 -9.87
CA ALA A 90 9.79 6.67 -9.05
C ALA A 90 8.89 7.19 -7.92
N GLU A 91 7.57 7.16 -8.13
CA GLU A 91 6.57 7.63 -7.15
C GLU A 91 6.10 6.52 -6.20
N ALA A 92 6.55 5.27 -6.38
CA ALA A 92 6.15 4.17 -5.51
C ALA A 92 6.78 4.33 -4.12
N ARG A 93 5.96 4.15 -3.09
CA ARG A 93 6.39 4.22 -1.68
C ARG A 93 5.89 2.99 -0.93
N TRP A 94 6.70 2.54 0.00
CA TRP A 94 6.37 1.41 0.86
C TRP A 94 6.36 1.88 2.32
N GLY A 95 5.29 1.50 3.04
CA GLY A 95 5.09 1.95 4.42
C GLY A 95 6.14 1.45 5.41
N GLY A 96 6.88 0.39 5.07
CA GLY A 96 8.00 -0.08 5.89
C GLY A 96 9.14 0.93 6.02
N ASP A 97 9.22 1.91 5.12
CA ASP A 97 10.21 2.99 5.17
C ASP A 97 9.73 4.21 5.95
N PHE A 98 8.47 4.24 6.36
CA PHE A 98 7.93 5.37 7.10
C PHE A 98 8.51 5.46 8.51
N THR A 99 8.55 6.64 9.10
CA THR A 99 8.96 6.85 10.48
C THR A 99 8.10 6.01 11.41
N ARG A 100 6.79 6.02 11.22
CA ARG A 100 5.85 5.09 11.84
C ARG A 100 5.65 3.94 10.86
N ARG A 101 6.38 2.86 11.05
CA ARG A 101 6.42 1.74 10.10
C ARG A 101 5.05 1.11 9.91
N ASP A 102 4.73 0.86 8.65
CA ASP A 102 3.45 0.31 8.21
C ASP A 102 3.72 -0.59 6.98
N GLY A 103 4.34 -1.73 7.23
CA GLY A 103 4.90 -2.58 6.17
C GLY A 103 3.89 -3.17 5.20
N ASN A 104 2.60 -3.24 5.57
CA ASN A 104 1.56 -3.71 4.67
C ASN A 104 1.00 -2.61 3.74
N HIS A 105 1.49 -1.37 3.85
CA HIS A 105 1.04 -0.22 3.07
C HIS A 105 1.90 -0.01 1.83
N TYR A 106 1.26 0.06 0.68
CA TYR A 106 1.87 0.29 -0.63
C TYR A 106 1.13 1.42 -1.33
N SER A 107 1.85 2.45 -1.77
CA SER A 107 1.22 3.64 -2.34
C SER A 107 2.06 4.26 -3.46
N ILE A 108 1.47 5.20 -4.20
CA ILE A 108 2.21 6.13 -5.06
C ILE A 108 1.94 7.54 -4.54
N THR A 109 2.97 8.39 -4.53
CA THR A 109 2.85 9.72 -3.96
C THR A 109 1.85 10.60 -4.71
N HIS A 110 1.18 11.48 -3.98
CA HIS A 110 0.28 12.47 -4.54
C HIS A 110 0.31 13.71 -3.67
N ASN A 111 0.63 14.86 -4.25
CA ASN A 111 0.71 16.14 -3.55
C ASN A 111 1.56 16.04 -2.26
N GLY A 112 2.69 15.35 -2.32
CA GLY A 112 3.62 15.20 -1.20
C GLY A 112 3.17 14.20 -0.13
N VAL A 113 2.07 13.47 -0.33
CA VAL A 113 1.59 12.43 0.59
C VAL A 113 1.98 11.05 0.06
N ALA A 114 2.34 10.14 0.95
CA ALA A 114 2.74 8.76 0.60
C ALA A 114 1.84 7.69 1.22
#